data_b99c68dc6ecc529895c310d927f8c6e5
#
_entry.id   b99c68dc6ecc529895c310d927f8c6e5
#
_cell.length_a   1.000
_cell.length_b   1.000
_cell.length_c   1.000
_cell.angle_alpha   90.00
_cell.angle_beta   90.00
_cell.angle_gamma   90.00
#
_symmetry.space_group_name_H-M   'P 1'
#
loop_
_entity.id
_entity.type
_entity.pdbx_description
1 polymer ?
#
loop_
_entity_poly.entity_id
_entity_poly.type
_entity_poly.pdbx_seq_one_letter_code
_entity_poly.pdbx_strand_id
1 'polypeptide(L)' 'MMYNVNAIEFDFSDSIGHLDPWEQEQIVKNCLGCWEASDDDDLIEEFTTSTGWCIKSIDYDIQLK' A
#
# COMPACT_ATOMS: atom_id res chain seq x y z
N MET A 1 -6.82 -6.68 -13.62
CA MET A 1 -7.50 -5.39 -13.43
C MET A 1 -6.47 -4.38 -12.93
N MET A 2 -6.51 -3.18 -13.46
CA MET A 2 -5.55 -2.14 -13.07
C MET A 2 -6.14 -1.22 -12.01
N TYR A 3 -5.37 -0.97 -10.98
CA TYR A 3 -5.74 -0.07 -9.89
C TYR A 3 -4.78 1.10 -9.85
N ASN A 4 -5.32 2.30 -9.64
CA ASN A 4 -4.52 3.49 -9.42
C ASN A 4 -4.61 3.86 -7.94
N VAL A 5 -3.55 3.62 -7.19
CA VAL A 5 -3.52 3.87 -5.75
C VAL A 5 -3.18 5.34 -5.52
N ASN A 6 -4.12 6.09 -4.95
CA ASN A 6 -3.98 7.52 -4.70
C ASN A 6 -3.42 7.81 -3.32
N ALA A 7 -3.76 6.98 -2.34
CA ALA A 7 -3.27 7.12 -0.97
C ALA A 7 -3.29 5.75 -0.30
N ILE A 8 -2.35 5.53 0.60
CA ILE A 8 -2.28 4.29 1.37
C ILE A 8 -1.73 4.61 2.74
N GLU A 9 -2.29 3.98 3.76
CA GLU A 9 -1.84 4.13 5.14
C GLU A 9 -1.60 2.73 5.70
N PHE A 10 -0.39 2.50 6.21
CA PHE A 10 -0.02 1.25 6.84
C PHE A 10 -0.08 1.36 8.36
N ASP A 11 -0.26 0.22 9.01
CA ASP A 11 -0.18 0.13 10.45
C ASP A 11 1.27 -0.17 10.84
N PHE A 12 1.99 0.87 11.29
CA PHE A 12 3.36 0.75 11.73
C PHE A 12 3.49 0.65 13.25
N SER A 13 2.39 0.34 13.95
CA SER A 13 2.39 0.32 15.41
C SER A 13 3.40 -0.64 16.02
N ASP A 14 3.68 -1.75 15.33
CA ASP A 14 4.65 -2.74 15.79
C ASP A 14 6.11 -2.32 15.54
N SER A 15 6.31 -1.20 14.86
CA SER A 15 7.64 -0.71 14.49
C SER A 15 8.13 0.42 15.40
N ILE A 16 7.53 0.60 16.56
CA ILE A 16 7.87 1.70 17.47
C ILE A 16 9.37 1.71 17.73
N GLY A 17 10.02 2.82 17.37
CA GLY A 17 11.46 2.99 17.53
C GLY A 17 12.31 2.33 16.45
N HIS A 18 11.71 1.66 15.47
CA HIS A 18 12.44 0.95 14.42
C HIS A 18 12.33 1.59 13.04
N LEU A 19 11.29 2.39 12.78
CA LEU A 19 11.08 3.07 11.52
C LEU A 19 11.01 4.58 11.73
N ASP A 20 11.89 5.30 11.03
CA ASP A 20 11.83 6.75 10.99
C ASP A 20 10.65 7.22 10.14
N PRO A 21 10.09 8.42 10.39
CA PRO A 21 8.98 8.94 9.59
C PRO A 21 9.28 8.98 8.10
N TRP A 22 10.50 9.30 7.70
CA TRP A 22 10.87 9.36 6.29
C TRP A 22 10.89 7.95 5.64
N GLU A 23 11.24 6.92 6.41
CA GLU A 23 11.19 5.54 5.92
C GLU A 23 9.75 5.10 5.69
N GLN A 24 8.85 5.45 6.62
CA GLN A 24 7.43 5.18 6.46
C GLN A 24 6.88 5.86 5.20
N GLU A 25 7.28 7.09 4.96
CA GLU A 25 6.87 7.85 3.79
C GLU A 25 7.37 7.19 2.50
N GLN A 26 8.61 6.69 2.49
CA GLN A 26 9.15 5.99 1.33
C GLN A 26 8.37 4.72 1.02
N ILE A 27 7.99 3.95 2.04
CA ILE A 27 7.16 2.75 1.85
C ILE A 27 5.83 3.12 1.21
N VAL A 28 5.18 4.17 1.71
CA VAL A 28 3.91 4.65 1.16
C VAL A 28 4.09 5.09 -0.28
N LYS A 29 5.10 5.88 -0.59
CA LYS A 29 5.36 6.36 -1.96
C LYS A 29 5.58 5.23 -2.94
N ASN A 30 6.27 4.18 -2.52
CA ASN A 30 6.55 3.03 -3.38
C ASN A 30 5.28 2.24 -3.70
N CYS A 31 4.23 2.41 -2.92
CA CYS A 31 2.94 1.74 -3.14
C CYS A 31 1.94 2.57 -3.93
N LEU A 32 2.24 3.85 -4.18
CA LEU A 32 1.35 4.71 -4.95
C LEU A 32 1.50 4.44 -6.46
N GLY A 33 0.46 4.73 -7.22
CA GLY A 33 0.47 4.58 -8.67
C GLY A 33 -0.32 3.38 -9.16
N CYS A 34 0.01 2.92 -10.36
CA CYS A 34 -0.73 1.85 -11.02
C CYS A 34 -0.23 0.47 -10.60
N TRP A 35 -1.17 -0.39 -10.24
CA TRP A 35 -0.89 -1.77 -9.87
C TRP A 35 -1.87 -2.70 -10.56
N GLU A 36 -1.39 -3.88 -10.95
CA GLU A 36 -2.24 -4.91 -11.51
C GLU A 36 -2.55 -5.96 -10.45
N ALA A 37 -3.83 -6.30 -10.31
CA ALA A 37 -4.29 -7.33 -9.39
C ALA A 37 -5.60 -7.91 -9.91
N SER A 38 -5.95 -9.10 -9.44
CA SER A 38 -7.19 -9.76 -9.83
C SER A 38 -8.41 -9.06 -9.23
N ASP A 39 -8.28 -8.62 -7.98
CA ASP A 39 -9.31 -7.88 -7.27
C ASP A 39 -8.65 -7.05 -6.16
N ASP A 40 -9.46 -6.34 -5.37
CA ASP A 40 -8.96 -5.48 -4.31
C ASP A 40 -8.29 -6.26 -3.17
N ASP A 41 -8.80 -7.45 -2.84
CA ASP A 41 -8.19 -8.30 -1.84
C ASP A 41 -6.80 -8.74 -2.27
N ASP A 42 -6.64 -9.10 -3.54
CA ASP A 42 -5.35 -9.48 -4.12
C ASP A 42 -4.37 -8.30 -4.09
N LEU A 43 -4.88 -7.10 -4.38
CA LEU A 43 -4.07 -5.87 -4.33
C LEU A 43 -3.54 -5.62 -2.92
N ILE A 44 -4.40 -5.74 -1.91
CA ILE A 44 -4.04 -5.55 -0.51
C ILE A 44 -3.01 -6.60 -0.07
N GLU A 45 -3.22 -7.86 -0.46
CA GLU A 45 -2.29 -8.94 -0.14
C GLU A 45 -0.92 -8.69 -0.77
N GLU A 46 -0.89 -8.20 -2.00
CA GLU A 46 0.35 -7.85 -2.70
C GLU A 46 1.15 -6.82 -1.89
N PHE A 47 0.51 -5.76 -1.42
CA PHE A 47 1.17 -4.74 -0.62
C PHE A 47 1.65 -5.30 0.72
N THR A 48 0.83 -6.09 1.39
CA THR A 48 1.19 -6.70 2.67
C THR A 48 2.40 -7.61 2.50
N THR A 49 2.44 -8.41 1.44
CA THR A 49 3.55 -9.31 1.14
C THR A 49 4.82 -8.53 0.79
N SER A 50 4.69 -7.50 -0.04
CA SER A 50 5.84 -6.72 -0.52
C SER A 50 6.46 -5.87 0.58
N THR A 51 5.66 -5.28 1.45
CA THR A 51 6.14 -4.37 2.50
C THR A 51 6.35 -5.04 3.84
N GLY A 52 5.63 -6.12 4.10
CA GLY A 52 5.62 -6.76 5.41
C GLY A 52 4.75 -6.04 6.44
N TRP A 53 3.99 -5.02 6.03
CA TRP A 53 3.14 -4.23 6.92
C TRP A 53 1.68 -4.40 6.56
N CYS A 54 0.82 -4.41 7.57
CA CYS A 54 -0.62 -4.44 7.37
C CYS A 54 -1.13 -3.09 6.90
N ILE A 55 -2.09 -3.08 5.97
CA ILE A 55 -2.71 -1.86 5.49
C ILE A 55 -3.81 -1.45 6.46
N LYS A 56 -3.77 -0.20 6.88
CA LYS A 56 -4.79 0.40 7.74
C LYS A 56 -5.89 1.04 6.90
N SER A 57 -5.50 1.68 5.79
CA SER A 57 -6.43 2.38 4.92
C SER A 57 -5.81 2.47 3.52
N ILE A 58 -6.64 2.39 2.50
CA ILE A 58 -6.18 2.53 1.11
C ILE A 58 -7.26 3.25 0.30
N ASP A 59 -6.82 4.18 -0.56
CA ASP A 59 -7.67 4.89 -1.49
C ASP A 59 -7.16 4.62 -2.90
N TYR A 60 -8.02 4.08 -3.75
CA TYR A 60 -7.65 3.71 -5.10
C TYR A 60 -8.84 3.86 -6.06
N ASP A 61 -8.51 4.01 -7.33
CA ASP A 61 -9.47 3.98 -8.42
C ASP A 61 -9.21 2.77 -9.31
N ILE A 62 -10.27 2.19 -9.85
CA ILE A 62 -10.15 1.12 -10.82
C ILE A 62 -10.03 1.76 -12.20
N GLN A 63 -8.95 1.41 -12.92
CA GLN A 63 -8.78 1.89 -14.28
C GLN A 63 -9.52 0.97 -15.24
N LEU A 64 -10.55 1.51 -15.85
CA LEU A 64 -11.31 0.82 -16.90
C LEU A 64 -10.80 1.31 -18.26
N LYS A 65 -10.63 0.36 -19.14
CA LYS A 65 -10.26 0.72 -20.51
C LYS A 65 -11.50 1.07 -21.31
#